data_9cd3b1d0b1cdfadc37c8d1bb2f0715ea
#
_entry.id   9cd3b1d0b1cdfadc37c8d1bb2f0715ea
#
_cell.length_a   1.000
_cell.length_b   1.000
_cell.length_c   1.000
_cell.angle_alpha   90.00
_cell.angle_beta   90.00
_cell.angle_gamma   90.00
#
_symmetry.space_group_name_H-M   'P 1'
#
loop_
_entity.id
_entity.type
_entity.pdbx_description
1 polymer ?
#
loop_
_entity_poly.entity_id
_entity_poly.type
_entity_poly.pdbx_seq_one_letter_code
_entity_poly.pdbx_strand_id
1 'polypeptide(L)'
;MRKELDYFKIEGDYGGNQELFPDLMMKLGGCAAVTACDCCIYFDLYKETNLYPYSLDRLTRKEYFQFGMKMKPYLRPRWTGIDKLEIYIDGFGEFLCDHNCNRIKMRPFSGEAEATNAKTALVEQIDKGLPVPCLLLNHKNKTFKDFEWHWFLLTGYELFEEKCMVKAVSYGEWYWFDFDELWNTGHSRKGGLILFEI
;
A
#
# COMPACT_ATOMS: atom_id res chain seq x y z
N MET A 1 9.11 20.61 6.10
CA MET A 1 8.22 20.51 4.91
C MET A 1 7.31 19.31 5.09
N ARG A 2 5.99 19.46 4.86
CA ARG A 2 5.01 18.38 5.02
C ARG A 2 4.13 18.28 3.78
N LYS A 3 3.84 17.06 3.36
CA LYS A 3 2.87 16.75 2.30
C LYS A 3 2.12 15.47 2.62
N GLU A 4 0.81 15.51 2.49
CA GLU A 4 -0.07 14.34 2.60
C GLU A 4 -0.92 14.26 1.34
N LEU A 5 -1.13 13.06 0.86
CA LEU A 5 -2.10 12.80 -0.21
C LEU A 5 -3.52 12.93 0.35
N ASP A 6 -4.41 13.55 -0.41
CA ASP A 6 -5.83 13.43 -0.14
C ASP A 6 -6.20 11.94 -0.21
N TYR A 7 -6.87 11.46 0.82
CA TYR A 7 -7.17 10.03 0.90
C TYR A 7 -8.65 9.81 1.22
N PHE A 8 -9.20 8.74 0.69
CA PHE A 8 -10.62 8.44 0.79
C PHE A 8 -10.98 7.70 2.08
N LYS A 9 -12.29 7.69 2.38
CA LYS A 9 -12.84 6.93 3.51
C LYS A 9 -13.91 5.96 3.03
N ILE A 10 -13.97 4.80 3.65
CA ILE A 10 -14.98 3.77 3.41
C ILE A 10 -15.84 3.67 4.68
N GLU A 11 -17.04 4.29 4.66
CA GLU A 11 -17.95 4.34 5.83
C GLU A 11 -17.27 4.79 7.13
N GLY A 12 -16.33 5.74 7.01
CA GLY A 12 -15.59 6.32 8.14
C GLY A 12 -14.19 5.77 8.33
N ASP A 13 -13.89 4.55 7.91
CA ASP A 13 -12.55 3.96 7.93
C ASP A 13 -11.63 4.63 6.89
N TYR A 14 -10.37 4.80 7.22
CA TYR A 14 -9.37 5.44 6.37
C TYR A 14 -8.76 4.40 5.41
N GLY A 15 -9.35 4.27 4.21
CA GLY A 15 -9.03 3.19 3.27
C GLY A 15 -9.64 1.84 3.67
N GLY A 16 -9.09 0.77 3.13
CA GLY A 16 -9.53 -0.59 3.37
C GLY A 16 -9.04 -1.19 4.68
N ASN A 17 -9.84 -2.11 5.23
CA ASN A 17 -9.46 -2.89 6.41
C ASN A 17 -9.65 -4.38 6.13
N GLN A 18 -8.54 -5.14 6.04
CA GLN A 18 -8.60 -6.57 5.77
C GLN A 18 -9.30 -7.37 6.88
N GLU A 19 -9.22 -6.92 8.13
CA GLU A 19 -9.81 -7.62 9.27
C GLU A 19 -11.34 -7.69 9.22
N LEU A 20 -11.96 -6.79 8.47
CA LEU A 20 -13.41 -6.73 8.30
C LEU A 20 -13.93 -7.62 7.16
N PHE A 21 -13.04 -8.22 6.35
CA PHE A 21 -13.49 -9.10 5.27
C PHE A 21 -14.21 -10.33 5.80
N PRO A 22 -15.34 -10.72 5.20
CA PRO A 22 -16.04 -11.96 5.56
C PRO A 22 -15.30 -13.21 5.10
N ASP A 23 -14.44 -13.10 4.08
CA ASP A 23 -13.61 -14.20 3.59
C ASP A 23 -12.39 -14.40 4.51
N LEU A 24 -12.22 -15.59 5.04
CA LEU A 24 -11.18 -15.92 6.01
C LEU A 24 -9.77 -15.67 5.47
N MET A 25 -9.50 -16.04 4.22
CA MET A 25 -8.16 -15.86 3.65
C MET A 25 -7.84 -14.39 3.37
N MET A 26 -8.84 -13.60 2.93
CA MET A 26 -8.68 -12.14 2.82
C MET A 26 -8.42 -11.51 4.19
N LYS A 27 -9.14 -11.96 5.22
CA LYS A 27 -8.95 -11.48 6.59
C LYS A 27 -7.55 -11.78 7.14
N LEU A 28 -6.99 -12.96 6.88
CA LEU A 28 -5.72 -13.40 7.46
C LEU A 28 -4.48 -12.98 6.65
N GLY A 29 -4.58 -12.91 5.33
CA GLY A 29 -3.43 -12.68 4.45
C GLY A 29 -3.74 -11.81 3.23
N GLY A 30 -4.83 -11.04 3.25
CA GLY A 30 -5.28 -10.23 2.13
C GLY A 30 -4.67 -8.84 2.03
N CYS A 31 -3.69 -8.48 2.86
CA CYS A 31 -3.11 -7.13 2.92
C CYS A 31 -2.65 -6.61 1.56
N ALA A 32 -1.98 -7.42 0.75
CA ALA A 32 -1.55 -7.03 -0.58
C ALA A 32 -2.73 -6.73 -1.52
N ALA A 33 -3.78 -7.57 -1.50
CA ALA A 33 -4.98 -7.34 -2.29
C ALA A 33 -5.74 -6.08 -1.84
N VAL A 34 -5.83 -5.85 -0.53
CA VAL A 34 -6.43 -4.64 0.06
C VAL A 34 -5.64 -3.40 -0.35
N THR A 35 -4.32 -3.43 -0.25
CA THR A 35 -3.44 -2.32 -0.67
C THR A 35 -3.59 -2.01 -2.17
N ALA A 36 -3.72 -3.04 -3.03
CA ALA A 36 -3.97 -2.83 -4.47
C ALA A 36 -5.37 -2.26 -4.74
N CYS A 37 -6.40 -2.70 -4.00
CA CYS A 37 -7.75 -2.13 -4.09
C CYS A 37 -7.75 -0.64 -3.72
N ASP A 38 -7.04 -0.28 -2.66
CA ASP A 38 -6.89 1.10 -2.24
C ASP A 38 -6.18 1.95 -3.30
N CYS A 39 -5.13 1.41 -3.94
CA CYS A 39 -4.47 2.06 -5.08
C CYS A 39 -5.44 2.27 -6.25
N CYS A 40 -6.27 1.29 -6.60
CA CYS A 40 -7.26 1.43 -7.68
C CYS A 40 -8.25 2.56 -7.40
N ILE A 41 -8.86 2.59 -6.21
CA ILE A 41 -9.79 3.65 -5.81
C ILE A 41 -9.09 5.02 -5.81
N TYR A 42 -7.86 5.08 -5.28
CA TYR A 42 -7.07 6.30 -5.29
C TYR A 42 -6.80 6.80 -6.71
N PHE A 43 -6.40 5.92 -7.63
CA PHE A 43 -6.13 6.30 -9.02
C PHE A 43 -7.39 6.73 -9.76
N ASP A 44 -8.53 6.11 -9.49
CA ASP A 44 -9.80 6.55 -10.08
C ASP A 44 -10.21 7.94 -9.57
N LEU A 45 -10.00 8.23 -8.29
CA LEU A 45 -10.33 9.54 -7.70
C LEU A 45 -9.40 10.67 -8.16
N TYR A 46 -8.09 10.38 -8.35
CA TYR A 46 -7.07 11.43 -8.49
C TYR A 46 -6.21 11.34 -9.75
N LYS A 47 -6.34 10.26 -10.54
CA LYS A 47 -5.52 10.00 -11.75
C LYS A 47 -6.34 9.64 -12.97
N GLU A 48 -7.66 9.81 -12.92
CA GLU A 48 -8.56 9.61 -14.06
C GLU A 48 -8.47 8.19 -14.66
N THR A 49 -8.39 7.17 -13.80
CA THR A 49 -8.52 5.77 -14.20
C THR A 49 -9.95 5.28 -14.01
N ASN A 50 -10.23 4.04 -14.37
CA ASN A 50 -11.55 3.40 -14.21
C ASN A 50 -11.35 1.92 -13.87
N LEU A 51 -10.86 1.68 -12.65
CA LEU A 51 -10.48 0.35 -12.14
C LEU A 51 -11.49 -0.18 -11.13
N TYR A 52 -12.11 0.72 -10.35
CA TYR A 52 -13.09 0.38 -9.34
C TYR A 52 -14.48 0.33 -9.98
N PRO A 53 -15.19 -0.81 -9.95
CA PRO A 53 -16.41 -1.00 -10.75
C PRO A 53 -17.68 -0.46 -10.08
N TYR A 54 -17.57 0.34 -9.02
CA TYR A 54 -18.69 0.88 -8.27
C TYR A 54 -18.59 2.41 -8.18
N SER A 55 -19.61 3.07 -7.57
CA SER A 55 -19.61 4.52 -7.43
C SER A 55 -18.51 5.00 -6.46
N LEU A 56 -17.81 6.05 -6.86
CA LEU A 56 -16.82 6.74 -6.02
C LEU A 56 -17.45 7.82 -5.14
N ASP A 57 -18.70 8.26 -5.42
CA ASP A 57 -19.39 9.28 -4.64
C ASP A 57 -19.70 8.81 -3.21
N ARG A 58 -19.89 7.49 -3.06
CA ARG A 58 -20.15 6.85 -1.78
C ARG A 58 -19.52 5.47 -1.72
N LEU A 59 -18.34 5.38 -1.12
CA LEU A 59 -17.66 4.12 -0.90
C LEU A 59 -18.31 3.35 0.26
N THR A 60 -18.78 2.13 -0.01
CA THR A 60 -19.39 1.25 0.98
C THR A 60 -18.50 0.04 1.26
N ARG A 61 -18.49 -0.46 2.50
CA ARG A 61 -17.76 -1.69 2.86
C ARG A 61 -18.22 -2.88 2.02
N LYS A 62 -19.52 -2.98 1.73
CA LYS A 62 -20.07 -4.06 0.92
C LYS A 62 -19.43 -4.11 -0.47
N GLU A 63 -19.40 -2.98 -1.18
CA GLU A 63 -18.82 -2.88 -2.53
C GLU A 63 -17.31 -3.05 -2.49
N TYR A 64 -16.65 -2.50 -1.47
CA TYR A 64 -15.24 -2.67 -1.26
C TYR A 64 -14.87 -4.16 -1.05
N PHE A 65 -15.61 -4.92 -0.25
CA PHE A 65 -15.38 -6.35 -0.08
C PHE A 65 -15.62 -7.13 -1.39
N GLN A 66 -16.64 -6.77 -2.15
CA GLN A 66 -16.87 -7.36 -3.48
C GLN A 66 -15.70 -7.07 -4.43
N PHE A 67 -15.15 -5.88 -4.38
CA PHE A 67 -13.97 -5.51 -5.17
C PHE A 67 -12.73 -6.26 -4.70
N GLY A 68 -12.49 -6.37 -3.41
CA GLY A 68 -11.40 -7.18 -2.85
C GLY A 68 -11.49 -8.65 -3.27
N MET A 69 -12.70 -9.21 -3.37
CA MET A 69 -12.89 -10.58 -3.88
C MET A 69 -12.59 -10.70 -5.38
N LYS A 70 -12.73 -9.62 -6.18
CA LYS A 70 -12.27 -9.58 -7.57
C LYS A 70 -10.75 -9.46 -7.67
N MET A 71 -10.09 -8.73 -6.75
CA MET A 71 -8.64 -8.63 -6.68
C MET A 71 -7.96 -9.91 -6.16
N LYS A 72 -8.66 -10.69 -5.32
CA LYS A 72 -8.14 -11.90 -4.68
C LYS A 72 -7.47 -12.92 -5.62
N PRO A 73 -7.97 -13.23 -6.82
CA PRO A 73 -7.31 -14.15 -7.76
C PRO A 73 -5.91 -13.70 -8.19
N TYR A 74 -5.68 -12.42 -8.32
CA TYR A 74 -4.43 -11.79 -8.77
C TYR A 74 -3.39 -11.71 -7.65
N LEU A 75 -3.83 -11.32 -6.46
CA LEU A 75 -3.00 -11.20 -5.25
C LEU A 75 -3.49 -12.19 -4.19
N ARG A 76 -3.39 -13.48 -4.50
CA ARG A 76 -3.92 -14.57 -3.66
C ARG A 76 -3.36 -14.54 -2.25
N PRO A 77 -4.22 -14.40 -1.22
CA PRO A 77 -3.79 -14.49 0.16
C PRO A 77 -3.09 -15.80 0.46
N ARG A 78 -2.01 -15.75 1.23
CA ARG A 78 -1.21 -16.91 1.66
C ARG A 78 -1.07 -16.87 3.17
N TRP A 79 -0.88 -18.02 3.81
CA TRP A 79 -0.61 -18.10 5.24
C TRP A 79 0.61 -17.28 5.68
N THR A 80 1.63 -17.19 4.80
CA THR A 80 2.84 -16.41 5.01
C THR A 80 2.75 -14.99 4.45
N GLY A 81 1.58 -14.59 3.93
CA GLY A 81 1.43 -13.34 3.18
C GLY A 81 2.14 -13.37 1.82
N ILE A 82 2.01 -12.28 1.05
CA ILE A 82 2.82 -12.00 -0.14
C ILE A 82 4.09 -11.31 0.36
N ASP A 83 5.22 -12.01 0.26
CA ASP A 83 6.48 -11.66 0.91
C ASP A 83 7.58 -11.20 -0.07
N LYS A 84 7.19 -10.89 -1.31
CA LYS A 84 8.08 -10.39 -2.37
C LYS A 84 7.41 -9.29 -3.17
N LEU A 85 8.18 -8.29 -3.56
CA LEU A 85 7.72 -7.15 -4.37
C LEU A 85 7.27 -7.61 -5.77
N GLU A 86 7.98 -8.55 -6.36
CA GLU A 86 7.70 -9.08 -7.69
C GLU A 86 6.32 -9.76 -7.75
N ILE A 87 5.94 -10.52 -6.71
CA ILE A 87 4.62 -11.18 -6.66
C ILE A 87 3.50 -10.13 -6.64
N TYR A 88 3.70 -9.02 -5.94
CA TYR A 88 2.74 -7.91 -5.93
C TYR A 88 2.66 -7.26 -7.31
N ILE A 89 3.80 -6.96 -7.92
CA ILE A 89 3.89 -6.34 -9.25
C ILE A 89 3.24 -7.22 -10.31
N ASP A 90 3.57 -8.50 -10.33
CA ASP A 90 3.03 -9.46 -11.29
C ASP A 90 1.50 -9.57 -11.16
N GLY A 91 1.01 -9.79 -9.94
CA GLY A 91 -0.43 -9.95 -9.71
C GLY A 91 -1.22 -8.67 -9.95
N PHE A 92 -0.78 -7.53 -9.42
CA PHE A 92 -1.47 -6.27 -9.68
C PHE A 92 -1.32 -5.83 -11.14
N GLY A 93 -0.17 -6.11 -11.78
CA GLY A 93 0.04 -5.88 -13.21
C GLY A 93 -0.90 -6.68 -14.09
N GLU A 94 -1.14 -7.97 -13.78
CA GLU A 94 -2.13 -8.80 -14.46
C GLU A 94 -3.55 -8.21 -14.32
N PHE A 95 -3.94 -7.78 -13.12
CA PHE A 95 -5.22 -7.10 -12.90
C PHE A 95 -5.36 -5.84 -13.77
N LEU A 96 -4.33 -4.98 -13.80
CA LEU A 96 -4.33 -3.77 -14.61
C LEU A 96 -4.45 -4.07 -16.12
N CYS A 97 -3.76 -5.11 -16.59
CA CYS A 97 -3.81 -5.58 -17.97
C CYS A 97 -5.24 -6.05 -18.35
N ASP A 98 -5.85 -6.88 -17.52
CA ASP A 98 -7.21 -7.40 -17.72
C ASP A 98 -8.28 -6.29 -17.73
N HIS A 99 -7.97 -5.16 -17.07
CA HIS A 99 -8.83 -3.96 -17.05
C HIS A 99 -8.41 -2.90 -18.07
N ASN A 100 -7.54 -3.25 -19.04
CA ASN A 100 -7.05 -2.35 -20.10
C ASN A 100 -6.39 -1.06 -19.58
N CYS A 101 -5.81 -1.09 -18.38
CA CYS A 101 -5.12 0.04 -17.78
C CYS A 101 -3.59 -0.06 -17.98
N ASN A 102 -3.12 0.28 -19.19
CA ASN A 102 -1.70 0.18 -19.56
C ASN A 102 -0.87 1.41 -19.14
N ARG A 103 -1.50 2.44 -18.60
CA ARG A 103 -0.82 3.69 -18.21
C ARG A 103 -0.13 3.61 -16.84
N ILE A 104 -0.53 2.69 -15.99
CA ILE A 104 0.10 2.46 -14.68
C ILE A 104 1.19 1.43 -14.84
N LYS A 105 2.42 1.84 -14.52
CA LYS A 105 3.57 0.93 -14.44
C LYS A 105 4.08 0.87 -13.01
N MET A 106 4.67 -0.25 -12.65
CA MET A 106 5.23 -0.48 -11.33
C MET A 106 6.68 -0.92 -11.43
N ARG A 107 7.50 -0.45 -10.49
CA ARG A 107 8.86 -0.96 -10.31
C ARG A 107 9.14 -1.24 -8.84
N PRO A 108 9.90 -2.30 -8.52
CA PRO A 108 10.29 -2.59 -7.16
C PRO A 108 11.38 -1.62 -6.70
N PHE A 109 11.36 -1.30 -5.41
CA PHE A 109 12.45 -0.63 -4.71
C PHE A 109 12.83 -1.48 -3.49
N SER A 110 13.97 -2.15 -3.57
CA SER A 110 14.40 -3.11 -2.56
C SER A 110 14.59 -2.48 -1.17
N GLY A 111 14.10 -3.14 -0.13
CA GLY A 111 14.35 -2.77 1.26
C GLY A 111 15.82 -2.88 1.69
N GLU A 112 16.68 -3.49 0.87
CA GLU A 112 18.13 -3.56 1.09
C GLU A 112 18.86 -2.26 0.68
N ALA A 113 18.17 -1.36 -0.06
CA ALA A 113 18.73 -0.07 -0.45
C ALA A 113 18.95 0.84 0.77
N GLU A 114 19.88 1.78 0.62
CA GLU A 114 20.15 2.80 1.64
C GLU A 114 18.91 3.62 1.99
N ALA A 115 18.71 3.90 3.26
CA ALA A 115 17.55 4.64 3.77
C ALA A 115 17.40 6.02 3.12
N THR A 116 18.49 6.70 2.82
CA THR A 116 18.52 7.99 2.11
C THR A 116 17.90 7.89 0.72
N ASN A 117 18.24 6.85 -0.03
CA ASN A 117 17.72 6.64 -1.38
C ASN A 117 16.22 6.27 -1.33
N ALA A 118 15.82 5.45 -0.35
CA ALA A 118 14.43 5.09 -0.14
C ALA A 118 13.57 6.29 0.26
N LYS A 119 14.09 7.16 1.15
CA LYS A 119 13.47 8.42 1.55
C LYS A 119 13.25 9.34 0.35
N THR A 120 14.28 9.51 -0.48
CA THR A 120 14.20 10.32 -1.70
C THR A 120 13.13 9.77 -2.64
N ALA A 121 13.14 8.46 -2.91
CA ALA A 121 12.15 7.81 -3.77
C ALA A 121 10.72 7.97 -3.24
N LEU A 122 10.51 7.83 -1.93
CA LEU A 122 9.21 8.03 -1.30
C LEU A 122 8.73 9.48 -1.47
N VAL A 123 9.57 10.47 -1.14
CA VAL A 123 9.24 11.89 -1.25
C VAL A 123 8.86 12.24 -2.69
N GLU A 124 9.64 11.80 -3.68
CA GLU A 124 9.33 11.99 -5.10
C GLU A 124 7.98 11.40 -5.51
N GLN A 125 7.60 10.20 -5.00
CA GLN A 125 6.31 9.60 -5.28
C GLN A 125 5.16 10.42 -4.70
N ILE A 126 5.26 10.77 -3.43
CA ILE A 126 4.23 11.60 -2.76
C ILE A 126 4.13 12.98 -3.43
N ASP A 127 5.25 13.55 -3.88
CA ASP A 127 5.26 14.83 -4.60
C ASP A 127 4.57 14.75 -5.98
N LYS A 128 4.61 13.60 -6.61
CA LYS A 128 3.84 13.32 -7.85
C LYS A 128 2.37 12.98 -7.58
N GLY A 129 1.96 12.97 -6.31
CA GLY A 129 0.60 12.58 -5.92
C GLY A 129 0.35 11.07 -6.10
N LEU A 130 1.34 10.23 -5.78
CA LEU A 130 1.27 8.78 -5.92
C LEU A 130 1.44 8.11 -4.55
N PRO A 131 0.52 7.24 -4.11
CA PRO A 131 0.69 6.44 -2.90
C PRO A 131 1.79 5.41 -3.11
N VAL A 132 2.42 4.97 -2.03
CA VAL A 132 3.54 4.04 -2.11
C VAL A 132 3.22 2.77 -1.33
N PRO A 133 2.92 1.64 -1.99
CA PRO A 133 2.81 0.36 -1.31
C PRO A 133 4.14 -0.02 -0.66
N CYS A 134 4.07 -0.37 0.62
CA CYS A 134 5.21 -0.75 1.43
C CYS A 134 4.99 -2.17 1.97
N LEU A 135 5.98 -3.02 1.77
CA LEU A 135 6.07 -4.34 2.41
C LEU A 135 7.04 -4.26 3.57
N LEU A 136 6.57 -4.54 4.77
CA LEU A 136 7.41 -4.80 5.92
C LEU A 136 7.40 -6.30 6.24
N LEU A 137 8.59 -6.90 6.32
CA LEU A 137 8.76 -8.27 6.78
C LEU A 137 8.99 -8.30 8.31
N ASN A 138 10.06 -8.91 8.79
CA ASN A 138 10.39 -8.89 10.21
C ASN A 138 11.02 -7.55 10.64
N HIS A 139 10.78 -7.14 11.87
CA HIS A 139 11.36 -5.94 12.45
C HIS A 139 11.82 -6.16 13.90
N LYS A 140 13.04 -5.72 14.26
CA LYS A 140 13.55 -5.84 15.64
C LYS A 140 12.88 -4.88 16.62
N ASN A 141 12.45 -3.71 16.15
CA ASN A 141 11.72 -2.76 16.96
C ASN A 141 10.24 -3.21 17.09
N LYS A 142 9.84 -3.51 18.33
CA LYS A 142 8.48 -4.02 18.64
C LYS A 142 7.35 -3.05 18.33
N THR A 143 7.64 -1.77 18.12
CA THR A 143 6.65 -0.76 17.70
C THR A 143 6.01 -1.15 16.38
N PHE A 144 6.73 -1.88 15.51
CA PHE A 144 6.26 -2.30 14.19
C PHE A 144 5.65 -3.71 14.17
N LYS A 145 5.43 -4.33 15.33
CA LYS A 145 4.97 -5.73 15.40
C LYS A 145 3.67 -5.99 14.62
N ASP A 146 2.72 -5.06 14.67
CA ASP A 146 1.43 -5.20 13.99
C ASP A 146 1.54 -4.92 12.46
N PHE A 147 2.69 -4.44 12.02
CA PHE A 147 3.05 -4.21 10.62
C PHE A 147 4.02 -5.27 10.05
N GLU A 148 4.42 -6.25 10.83
CA GLU A 148 5.27 -7.34 10.32
C GLU A 148 4.49 -8.27 9.38
N TRP A 149 5.17 -8.72 8.32
CA TRP A 149 4.60 -9.55 7.24
C TRP A 149 3.37 -8.90 6.60
N HIS A 150 3.41 -7.57 6.46
CA HIS A 150 2.25 -6.78 6.12
C HIS A 150 2.54 -5.80 4.98
N TRP A 151 1.51 -5.59 4.14
CA TRP A 151 1.44 -4.56 3.13
C TRP A 151 0.56 -3.41 3.62
N PHE A 152 1.04 -2.19 3.44
CA PHE A 152 0.33 -0.96 3.75
C PHE A 152 0.74 0.16 2.79
N LEU A 153 0.01 1.28 2.78
CA LEU A 153 0.31 2.42 1.93
C LEU A 153 1.00 3.53 2.71
N LEU A 154 2.07 4.07 2.14
CA LEU A 154 2.63 5.35 2.56
C LEU A 154 1.98 6.46 1.73
N THR A 155 1.35 7.42 2.42
CA THR A 155 0.48 8.44 1.81
C THR A 155 0.88 9.87 2.16
N GLY A 156 1.97 10.06 2.87
CA GLY A 156 2.45 11.37 3.25
C GLY A 156 3.81 11.32 3.91
N TYR A 157 4.43 12.47 4.00
CA TYR A 157 5.68 12.67 4.72
C TYR A 157 5.72 14.02 5.43
N GLU A 158 6.56 14.12 6.45
CA GLU A 158 6.93 15.36 7.09
C GLU A 158 8.43 15.38 7.37
N LEU A 159 9.12 16.40 6.81
CA LEU A 159 10.56 16.59 6.96
C LEU A 159 10.81 17.72 7.96
N PHE A 160 11.52 17.41 9.03
CA PHE A 160 12.07 18.41 9.97
C PHE A 160 13.52 18.10 10.29
N GLU A 161 14.38 19.08 10.05
CA GLU A 161 15.82 18.96 10.27
C GLU A 161 16.39 17.70 9.61
N GLU A 162 16.80 16.72 10.42
CA GLU A 162 17.35 15.45 9.94
C GLU A 162 16.33 14.29 9.93
N LYS A 163 15.09 14.53 10.41
CA LYS A 163 14.06 13.49 10.53
C LYS A 163 13.07 13.52 9.38
N CYS A 164 12.64 12.34 8.99
CA CYS A 164 11.53 12.14 8.05
C CYS A 164 10.46 11.28 8.72
N MET A 165 9.31 11.87 9.01
CA MET A 165 8.13 11.12 9.41
C MET A 165 7.34 10.73 8.17
N VAL A 166 6.76 9.53 8.17
CA VAL A 166 5.92 9.03 7.08
C VAL A 166 4.55 8.61 7.59
N LYS A 167 3.53 8.93 6.79
CA LYS A 167 2.15 8.56 7.10
C LYS A 167 1.84 7.21 6.45
N ALA A 168 1.60 6.21 7.26
CA ALA A 168 1.15 4.89 6.83
C ALA A 168 -0.37 4.76 6.98
N VAL A 169 -1.01 4.12 6.00
CA VAL A 169 -2.45 3.78 6.02
C VAL A 169 -2.59 2.27 6.01
N SER A 170 -3.26 1.73 7.01
CA SER A 170 -3.58 0.32 7.15
C SER A 170 -4.71 0.10 8.17
N TYR A 171 -5.40 -1.04 8.08
CA TYR A 171 -6.45 -1.44 9.03
C TYR A 171 -7.60 -0.42 9.19
N GLY A 172 -7.85 0.41 8.18
CA GLY A 172 -8.86 1.47 8.23
C GLY A 172 -8.43 2.71 9.02
N GLU A 173 -7.18 2.80 9.40
CA GLU A 173 -6.58 3.85 10.22
C GLU A 173 -5.32 4.43 9.56
N TRP A 174 -4.75 5.46 10.17
CA TRP A 174 -3.46 6.01 9.76
C TRP A 174 -2.52 6.16 10.95
N TYR A 175 -1.20 6.07 10.65
CA TYR A 175 -0.12 6.09 11.63
C TYR A 175 1.02 6.97 11.11
N TRP A 176 1.75 7.61 12.02
CA TRP A 176 3.00 8.31 11.68
C TRP A 176 4.17 7.56 12.26
N PHE A 177 5.16 7.25 11.42
CA PHE A 177 6.39 6.56 11.80
C PHE A 177 7.61 7.39 11.42
N ASP A 178 8.68 7.30 12.20
CA ASP A 178 10.00 7.71 11.75
C ASP A 178 10.43 6.77 10.62
N PHE A 179 10.79 7.35 9.46
CA PHE A 179 11.11 6.55 8.27
C PHE A 179 12.40 5.76 8.45
N ASP A 180 13.40 6.33 9.09
CA ASP A 180 14.68 5.64 9.33
C ASP A 180 14.48 4.45 10.27
N GLU A 181 13.63 4.59 11.29
CA GLU A 181 13.24 3.47 12.15
C GLU A 181 12.47 2.41 11.37
N LEU A 182 11.48 2.79 10.56
CA LEU A 182 10.70 1.85 9.73
C LEU A 182 11.59 1.09 8.74
N TRP A 183 12.55 1.77 8.11
CA TRP A 183 13.42 1.20 7.07
C TRP A 183 14.52 0.29 7.62
N ASN A 184 15.07 0.65 8.77
CA ASN A 184 16.16 -0.07 9.44
C ASN A 184 15.63 -1.22 10.32
N THR A 185 15.08 -2.24 9.70
CA THR A 185 14.43 -3.38 10.39
C THR A 185 15.35 -4.18 11.30
N GLY A 186 16.67 -4.07 11.12
CA GLY A 186 17.67 -4.88 11.84
C GLY A 186 17.83 -6.31 11.30
N HIS A 187 17.15 -6.66 10.21
CA HIS A 187 17.24 -7.97 9.54
C HIS A 187 17.89 -7.84 8.16
N SER A 188 18.53 -8.91 7.68
CA SER A 188 19.11 -8.96 6.33
C SER A 188 18.03 -9.05 5.24
N ARG A 189 17.00 -9.87 5.47
CA ARG A 189 15.86 -9.95 4.56
C ARG A 189 14.85 -8.87 4.90
N LYS A 190 14.62 -7.98 3.96
CA LYS A 190 13.68 -6.87 4.08
C LYS A 190 12.62 -6.91 2.96
N GLY A 191 11.53 -6.18 3.15
CA GLY A 191 10.52 -5.96 2.12
C GLY A 191 10.96 -4.88 1.13
N GLY A 192 10.30 -3.75 1.12
CA GLY A 192 10.60 -2.61 0.26
C GLY A 192 9.36 -1.85 -0.18
N LEU A 193 9.49 -1.09 -1.26
CA LEU A 193 8.44 -0.23 -1.80
C LEU A 193 8.08 -0.65 -3.23
N ILE A 194 6.85 -0.34 -3.62
CA ILE A 194 6.45 -0.31 -5.03
C ILE A 194 6.33 1.14 -5.45
N LEU A 195 7.02 1.52 -6.52
CA LEU A 195 6.98 2.86 -7.08
C LEU A 195 6.17 2.84 -8.37
N PHE A 196 5.27 3.82 -8.50
CA PHE A 196 4.39 3.94 -9.66
C PHE A 196 4.91 4.97 -10.67
N GLU A 197 4.59 4.71 -11.93
CA GLU A 197 4.67 5.65 -13.05
C GLU A 197 3.30 5.65 -13.76
N ILE A 198 2.72 6.85 -13.93
CA ILE A 198 1.40 7.05 -14.56
C ILE A 198 1.48 8.13 -15.61
#